data_8b31635380e691391c3ca66ec9001826
#
_entry.id   8b31635380e691391c3ca66ec9001826
#
_cell.length_a   1.000
_cell.length_b   1.000
_cell.length_c   1.000
_cell.angle_alpha   90.00
_cell.angle_beta   90.00
_cell.angle_gamma   90.00
#
_symmetry.space_group_name_H-M   'P 1'
#
loop_
_entity.id
_entity.type
_entity.pdbx_description
1 polymer ?
#
loop_
_entity_poly.entity_id
_entity_poly.type
_entity_poly.pdbx_seq_one_letter_code
_entity_poly.pdbx_strand_id
1 'polypeptide(L)'
;MADDIHTEKREGSGKAGFAIFRGQDAPFLGETGAMPVPPIAAECMPEFERAVASGLGNGEQVKLVFSTPGFSLTHVWFKKDFPLPLHSHDAHCLYYITAGSLRIGDKTLGKGDGFFIPSDMPYTYRAGPEGVELLEFRNADRFDFQFRADTPAFWRKAADICAANQEEWKMAPPPGR
;
A
#
# COMPACT_ATOMS: atom_id res chain seq x y z
N MET A 1 35.97 -8.03 -2.75
CA MET A 1 35.34 -9.34 -2.53
C MET A 1 34.00 -9.05 -1.89
N ALA A 2 32.94 -9.18 -2.66
CA ALA A 2 31.57 -8.95 -2.22
C ALA A 2 31.02 -10.33 -1.83
N ASP A 3 30.67 -10.48 -0.57
CA ASP A 3 30.02 -11.69 -0.09
C ASP A 3 28.54 -11.67 -0.49
N ASP A 4 28.20 -12.54 -1.43
CA ASP A 4 26.85 -12.88 -1.82
C ASP A 4 26.10 -13.50 -0.62
N ILE A 5 25.19 -12.76 -0.03
CA ILE A 5 24.24 -13.32 0.95
C ILE A 5 23.07 -13.93 0.16
N HIS A 6 23.24 -15.18 -0.24
CA HIS A 6 22.15 -16.02 -0.69
C HIS A 6 21.14 -16.21 0.43
N THR A 7 19.91 -15.80 0.19
CA THR A 7 18.75 -16.13 1.04
C THR A 7 18.45 -17.63 0.88
N GLU A 8 19.05 -18.47 1.72
CA GLU A 8 18.63 -19.87 1.84
C GLU A 8 17.22 -19.94 2.42
N LYS A 9 16.29 -20.54 1.65
CA LYS A 9 15.01 -21.01 2.16
C LYS A 9 15.26 -22.06 3.24
N ARG A 10 15.12 -21.68 4.50
CA ARG A 10 15.04 -22.63 5.61
C ARG A 10 13.59 -23.04 5.82
N GLU A 11 13.21 -24.20 5.32
CA GLU A 11 12.12 -25.00 5.87
C GLU A 11 12.55 -25.50 7.24
N GLY A 12 11.89 -25.08 8.31
CA GLY A 12 12.16 -25.62 9.66
C GLY A 12 11.72 -24.72 10.80
N SER A 13 10.67 -25.15 11.50
CA SER A 13 10.25 -24.77 12.88
C SER A 13 10.68 -23.39 13.43
N GLY A 14 9.93 -22.43 13.17
CA GLY A 14 9.24 -21.50 14.04
C GLY A 14 9.94 -20.59 15.03
N LYS A 15 11.24 -20.39 15.09
CA LYS A 15 11.79 -19.28 15.88
C LYS A 15 12.30 -18.19 14.97
N ALA A 16 11.64 -17.03 15.00
CA ALA A 16 12.18 -15.82 14.37
C ALA A 16 13.55 -15.50 14.97
N GLY A 17 14.59 -15.42 14.12
CA GLY A 17 15.92 -15.02 14.51
C GLY A 17 16.11 -13.52 14.39
N PHE A 18 17.25 -13.00 14.86
CA PHE A 18 17.67 -11.62 14.58
C PHE A 18 17.79 -11.43 13.06
N ALA A 19 17.19 -10.34 12.57
CA ALA A 19 17.25 -9.98 11.16
C ALA A 19 17.50 -8.46 11.01
N ILE A 20 18.30 -8.11 10.00
CA ILE A 20 18.45 -6.73 9.55
C ILE A 20 17.78 -6.62 8.19
N PHE A 21 16.97 -5.59 8.00
CA PHE A 21 16.38 -5.27 6.70
C PHE A 21 16.78 -3.85 6.27
N ARG A 22 16.76 -3.60 4.97
CA ARG A 22 17.01 -2.29 4.40
C ARG A 22 15.83 -1.92 3.50
N GLY A 23 15.17 -0.79 3.79
CA GLY A 23 13.99 -0.36 3.04
C GLY A 23 14.26 -0.11 1.55
N GLN A 24 15.49 0.26 1.17
CA GLN A 24 15.89 0.42 -0.23
C GLN A 24 15.83 -0.91 -1.00
N ASP A 25 16.15 -2.03 -0.35
CA ASP A 25 16.24 -3.37 -0.96
C ASP A 25 14.90 -4.13 -0.86
N ALA A 26 13.88 -3.53 -0.22
CA ALA A 26 12.59 -4.14 -0.03
C ALA A 26 11.85 -4.31 -1.38
N PRO A 27 11.30 -5.51 -1.68
CA PRO A 27 10.53 -5.74 -2.91
C PRO A 27 9.19 -4.99 -2.86
N PHE A 28 8.62 -4.74 -4.04
CA PHE A 28 7.25 -4.26 -4.12
C PHE A 28 6.28 -5.34 -3.61
N LEU A 29 5.29 -4.93 -2.84
CA LEU A 29 4.34 -5.86 -2.20
C LEU A 29 3.65 -6.77 -3.23
N GLY A 30 3.26 -6.23 -4.38
CA GLY A 30 2.62 -6.97 -5.46
C GLY A 30 3.49 -8.09 -6.08
N GLU A 31 4.82 -8.03 -5.91
CA GLU A 31 5.76 -9.03 -6.42
C GLU A 31 5.96 -10.21 -5.44
N THR A 32 5.57 -10.03 -4.18
CA THR A 32 5.86 -11.00 -3.11
C THR A 32 4.81 -12.11 -2.98
N GLY A 33 3.60 -11.89 -3.49
CA GLY A 33 2.44 -12.76 -3.26
C GLY A 33 1.94 -12.77 -1.81
N ALA A 34 2.42 -11.85 -0.95
CA ALA A 34 1.96 -11.72 0.43
C ALA A 34 0.53 -11.14 0.52
N MET A 35 0.14 -10.34 -0.47
CA MET A 35 -1.20 -9.76 -0.59
C MET A 35 -1.79 -10.08 -1.97
N PRO A 36 -2.48 -11.23 -2.13
CA PRO A 36 -3.23 -11.49 -3.35
C PRO A 36 -4.39 -10.49 -3.50
N VAL A 37 -4.47 -9.86 -4.67
CA VAL A 37 -5.56 -8.95 -5.02
C VAL A 37 -6.52 -9.70 -5.92
N PRO A 38 -7.83 -9.69 -5.63
CA PRO A 38 -8.82 -10.34 -6.48
C PRO A 38 -8.90 -9.64 -7.84
N PRO A 39 -9.37 -10.34 -8.89
CA PRO A 39 -9.57 -9.71 -10.19
C PRO A 39 -10.62 -8.60 -10.09
N ILE A 40 -10.41 -7.56 -10.88
CA ILE A 40 -11.40 -6.48 -11.06
C ILE A 40 -12.67 -7.06 -11.71
N ALA A 41 -13.84 -6.64 -11.24
CA ALA A 41 -15.12 -7.06 -11.81
C ALA A 41 -15.20 -6.70 -13.30
N ALA A 42 -15.77 -7.60 -14.11
CA ALA A 42 -15.78 -7.46 -15.57
C ALA A 42 -16.40 -6.13 -16.05
N GLU A 43 -17.45 -5.68 -15.38
CA GLU A 43 -18.09 -4.38 -15.64
C GLU A 43 -17.24 -3.18 -15.30
N CYS A 44 -16.22 -3.34 -14.45
CA CYS A 44 -15.30 -2.28 -14.05
C CYS A 44 -14.05 -2.21 -14.94
N MET A 45 -13.72 -3.27 -15.66
CA MET A 45 -12.49 -3.40 -16.45
C MET A 45 -12.23 -2.21 -17.39
N PRO A 46 -13.19 -1.71 -18.18
CA PRO A 46 -12.89 -0.59 -19.11
C PRO A 46 -12.41 0.67 -18.40
N GLU A 47 -13.00 1.00 -17.25
CA GLU A 47 -12.62 2.20 -16.48
C GLU A 47 -11.34 1.95 -15.65
N PHE A 48 -11.11 0.72 -15.19
CA PHE A 48 -9.85 0.33 -14.55
C PHE A 48 -8.68 0.42 -15.53
N GLU A 49 -8.82 -0.13 -16.74
CA GLU A 49 -7.80 -0.02 -17.80
C GLU A 49 -7.51 1.45 -18.16
N ARG A 50 -8.56 2.29 -18.19
CA ARG A 50 -8.39 3.74 -18.39
C ARG A 50 -7.60 4.36 -17.24
N ALA A 51 -7.85 3.97 -15.99
CA ALA A 51 -7.09 4.45 -14.83
C ALA A 51 -5.61 4.04 -14.92
N VAL A 52 -5.34 2.79 -15.29
CA VAL A 52 -3.98 2.27 -15.50
C VAL A 52 -3.27 3.05 -16.62
N ALA A 53 -3.92 3.23 -17.77
CA ALA A 53 -3.39 4.02 -18.90
C ALA A 53 -3.13 5.49 -18.52
N SER A 54 -3.92 6.04 -17.58
CA SER A 54 -3.75 7.38 -17.03
C SER A 54 -2.72 7.48 -15.90
N GLY A 55 -1.96 6.41 -15.62
CA GLY A 55 -0.83 6.45 -14.71
C GLY A 55 -1.16 6.07 -13.25
N LEU A 56 -2.15 5.23 -13.00
CA LEU A 56 -2.50 4.75 -11.64
C LEU A 56 -1.27 4.25 -10.87
N GLY A 57 -0.41 3.43 -11.48
CA GLY A 57 0.81 2.92 -10.87
C GLY A 57 1.88 3.98 -10.57
N ASN A 58 1.76 5.21 -11.09
CA ASN A 58 2.66 6.31 -10.74
C ASN A 58 2.26 6.99 -9.42
N GLY A 59 1.06 6.75 -8.94
CA GLY A 59 0.50 7.38 -7.73
C GLY A 59 0.85 6.68 -6.43
N GLU A 60 1.46 5.48 -6.50
CA GLU A 60 1.74 4.68 -5.31
C GLU A 60 3.12 4.02 -5.34
N GLN A 61 3.61 3.70 -4.16
CA GLN A 61 4.73 2.80 -3.94
C GLN A 61 4.47 2.02 -2.65
N VAL A 62 4.30 0.70 -2.76
CA VAL A 62 4.04 -0.17 -1.60
C VAL A 62 5.11 -1.27 -1.57
N LYS A 63 5.91 -1.32 -0.50
CA LYS A 63 7.02 -2.26 -0.33
C LYS A 63 6.82 -3.12 0.89
N LEU A 64 7.07 -4.43 0.77
CA LEU A 64 7.15 -5.34 1.91
C LEU A 64 8.56 -5.24 2.52
N VAL A 65 8.68 -4.50 3.61
CA VAL A 65 9.98 -4.19 4.24
C VAL A 65 10.49 -5.34 5.10
N PHE A 66 9.57 -6.01 5.78
CA PHE A 66 9.88 -7.16 6.62
C PHE A 66 8.67 -8.10 6.71
N SER A 67 8.94 -9.40 6.78
CA SER A 67 7.91 -10.41 6.97
C SER A 67 8.50 -11.61 7.73
N THR A 68 7.72 -12.14 8.65
CA THR A 68 7.99 -13.36 9.41
C THR A 68 6.65 -13.98 9.79
N PRO A 69 6.53 -15.29 10.07
CA PRO A 69 5.27 -15.92 10.45
C PRO A 69 4.53 -15.10 11.53
N GLY A 70 3.31 -14.67 11.22
CA GLY A 70 2.45 -13.90 12.11
C GLY A 70 2.75 -12.40 12.21
N PHE A 71 3.64 -11.85 11.37
CA PHE A 71 3.93 -10.43 11.37
C PHE A 71 4.46 -9.95 10.01
N SER A 72 4.02 -8.76 9.59
CA SER A 72 4.61 -8.05 8.44
C SER A 72 4.70 -6.54 8.68
N LEU A 73 5.67 -5.93 8.02
CA LEU A 73 5.87 -4.49 7.95
C LEU A 73 5.89 -4.07 6.48
N THR A 74 4.96 -3.20 6.12
CA THR A 74 4.87 -2.59 4.80
C THR A 74 5.20 -1.11 4.90
N HIS A 75 5.96 -0.59 3.96
CA HIS A 75 6.13 0.85 3.75
C HIS A 75 5.29 1.27 2.56
N VAL A 76 4.44 2.26 2.77
CA VAL A 76 3.53 2.81 1.75
C VAL A 76 3.85 4.26 1.52
N TRP A 77 3.91 4.64 0.26
CA TRP A 77 3.89 6.02 -0.18
C TRP A 77 2.76 6.20 -1.20
N PHE A 78 1.71 6.90 -0.79
CA PHE A 78 0.68 7.38 -1.71
C PHE A 78 0.91 8.85 -2.00
N LYS A 79 0.94 9.18 -3.29
CA LYS A 79 1.07 10.54 -3.75
C LYS A 79 -0.25 11.28 -3.60
N LYS A 80 -0.20 12.60 -3.73
CA LYS A 80 -1.35 13.50 -3.62
C LYS A 80 -2.59 12.90 -4.30
N ASP A 81 -3.69 12.89 -3.57
CA ASP A 81 -5.01 12.47 -4.05
C ASP A 81 -5.11 11.03 -4.60
N PHE A 82 -4.12 10.16 -4.38
CA PHE A 82 -4.18 8.78 -4.85
C PHE A 82 -5.55 8.14 -4.58
N PRO A 83 -6.22 7.56 -5.59
CA PRO A 83 -7.58 7.04 -5.46
C PRO A 83 -7.59 5.64 -4.83
N LEU A 84 -7.33 5.56 -3.52
CA LEU A 84 -7.39 4.30 -2.79
C LEU A 84 -8.83 3.78 -2.74
N PRO A 85 -9.13 2.57 -3.27
CA PRO A 85 -10.47 2.02 -3.23
C PRO A 85 -10.93 1.73 -1.79
N LEU A 86 -12.25 1.72 -1.56
CA LEU A 86 -12.80 1.16 -0.33
C LEU A 86 -12.51 -0.34 -0.30
N HIS A 87 -11.79 -0.80 0.71
CA HIS A 87 -11.32 -2.18 0.82
C HIS A 87 -11.25 -2.63 2.27
N SER A 88 -10.99 -3.91 2.47
CA SER A 88 -10.63 -4.50 3.77
C SER A 88 -9.56 -5.57 3.59
N HIS A 89 -8.98 -5.99 4.69
CA HIS A 89 -8.04 -7.11 4.80
C HIS A 89 -8.50 -8.07 5.89
N ASP A 90 -8.13 -9.33 5.80
CA ASP A 90 -8.38 -10.38 6.81
C ASP A 90 -7.40 -10.32 8.00
N ALA A 91 -6.55 -9.30 8.07
CA ALA A 91 -5.59 -9.07 9.14
C ALA A 91 -5.78 -7.72 9.81
N HIS A 92 -5.50 -7.66 11.12
CA HIS A 92 -5.42 -6.37 11.83
C HIS A 92 -4.23 -5.56 11.32
N CYS A 93 -4.40 -4.25 11.20
CA CYS A 93 -3.34 -3.36 10.79
C CYS A 93 -3.26 -2.10 11.66
N LEU A 94 -2.06 -1.80 12.15
CA LEU A 94 -1.70 -0.54 12.76
C LEU A 94 -0.95 0.32 11.74
N TYR A 95 -1.44 1.52 11.51
CA TYR A 95 -0.88 2.52 10.60
C TYR A 95 -0.16 3.60 11.38
N TYR A 96 1.05 3.96 10.95
CA TYR A 96 1.80 5.06 11.53
C TYR A 96 2.36 5.97 10.42
N ILE A 97 2.02 7.24 10.45
CA ILE A 97 2.41 8.23 9.43
C ILE A 97 3.83 8.73 9.73
N THR A 98 4.74 8.52 8.79
CA THR A 98 6.14 8.93 8.90
C THR A 98 6.39 10.30 8.25
N ALA A 99 5.62 10.65 7.20
CA ALA A 99 5.71 11.94 6.53
C ALA A 99 4.41 12.27 5.76
N GLY A 100 4.19 13.56 5.48
CA GLY A 100 2.99 14.02 4.79
C GLY A 100 1.74 13.95 5.65
N SER A 101 0.59 13.80 5.03
CA SER A 101 -0.71 13.74 5.71
C SER A 101 -1.73 12.91 4.93
N LEU A 102 -2.78 12.46 5.61
CA LEU A 102 -3.95 11.83 5.01
C LEU A 102 -5.24 12.32 5.67
N ARG A 103 -6.35 12.10 4.97
CA ARG A 103 -7.69 12.29 5.52
C ARG A 103 -8.44 10.96 5.53
N ILE A 104 -8.94 10.59 6.70
CA ILE A 104 -9.80 9.42 6.91
C ILE A 104 -11.11 9.90 7.58
N GLY A 105 -12.24 9.69 6.89
CA GLY A 105 -13.51 10.29 7.31
C GLY A 105 -13.43 11.83 7.40
N ASP A 106 -13.74 12.36 8.59
CA ASP A 106 -13.67 13.80 8.91
C ASP A 106 -12.33 14.23 9.54
N LYS A 107 -11.41 13.30 9.76
CA LYS A 107 -10.11 13.53 10.44
C LYS A 107 -8.99 13.71 9.43
N THR A 108 -8.15 14.70 9.66
CA THR A 108 -6.86 14.85 9.00
C THR A 108 -5.77 14.42 9.99
N LEU A 109 -4.93 13.49 9.56
CA LEU A 109 -3.81 12.96 10.32
C LEU A 109 -2.51 13.33 9.62
N GLY A 110 -1.47 13.62 10.40
CA GLY A 110 -0.15 14.02 9.91
C GLY A 110 0.96 13.18 10.51
N LYS A 111 2.21 13.58 10.24
CA LYS A 111 3.40 12.91 10.78
C LYS A 111 3.31 12.71 12.29
N GLY A 112 3.52 11.47 12.73
CA GLY A 112 3.45 11.07 14.14
C GLY A 112 2.08 10.56 14.58
N ASP A 113 1.04 10.80 13.78
CA ASP A 113 -0.29 10.23 14.02
C ASP A 113 -0.39 8.82 13.46
N GLY A 114 -1.45 8.11 13.86
CA GLY A 114 -1.74 6.77 13.36
C GLY A 114 -3.19 6.38 13.60
N PHE A 115 -3.55 5.22 13.10
CA PHE A 115 -4.86 4.63 13.30
C PHE A 115 -4.77 3.11 13.24
N PHE A 116 -5.76 2.44 13.79
CA PHE A 116 -5.86 1.00 13.82
C PHE A 116 -7.12 0.54 13.09
N ILE A 117 -6.98 -0.44 12.20
CA ILE A 117 -8.08 -1.06 11.46
C ILE A 117 -8.15 -2.54 11.87
N PRO A 118 -9.24 -3.00 12.48
CA PRO A 118 -9.48 -4.41 12.69
C PRO A 118 -9.60 -5.18 11.38
N SER A 119 -9.36 -6.51 11.41
CA SER A 119 -9.63 -7.38 10.26
C SER A 119 -11.08 -7.21 9.77
N ASP A 120 -11.27 -7.35 8.47
CA ASP A 120 -12.55 -7.27 7.76
C ASP A 120 -13.30 -5.93 7.83
N MET A 121 -12.74 -4.93 8.49
CA MET A 121 -13.33 -3.60 8.56
C MET A 121 -13.10 -2.83 7.24
N PRO A 122 -14.16 -2.41 6.52
CA PRO A 122 -14.00 -1.60 5.31
C PRO A 122 -13.47 -0.21 5.63
N TYR A 123 -12.47 0.24 4.88
CA TYR A 123 -11.91 1.59 5.00
C TYR A 123 -11.32 2.09 3.69
N THR A 124 -11.17 3.38 3.62
CA THR A 124 -10.37 4.13 2.64
C THR A 124 -9.90 5.42 3.28
N TYR A 125 -8.83 5.98 2.75
CA TYR A 125 -8.36 7.32 3.11
C TYR A 125 -7.82 8.02 1.86
N ARG A 126 -7.58 9.31 1.95
CA ARG A 126 -7.05 10.12 0.87
C ARG A 126 -5.75 10.77 1.29
N ALA A 127 -4.71 10.58 0.51
CA ALA A 127 -3.44 11.27 0.72
C ALA A 127 -3.62 12.79 0.60
N GLY A 128 -2.91 13.53 1.44
CA GLY A 128 -2.93 14.99 1.46
C GLY A 128 -2.18 15.62 0.28
N PRO A 129 -2.03 16.96 0.28
CA PRO A 129 -1.49 17.70 -0.85
C PRO A 129 -0.03 17.38 -1.18
N GLU A 130 0.75 16.89 -0.22
CA GLU A 130 2.15 16.45 -0.40
C GLU A 130 2.28 14.93 -0.50
N GLY A 131 1.14 14.22 -0.50
CA GLY A 131 1.12 12.77 -0.34
C GLY A 131 1.22 12.33 1.11
N VAL A 132 1.40 11.04 1.33
CA VAL A 132 1.61 10.45 2.65
C VAL A 132 2.57 9.27 2.56
N GLU A 133 3.55 9.23 3.46
CA GLU A 133 4.34 8.03 3.76
C GLU A 133 3.87 7.44 5.10
N LEU A 134 3.67 6.15 5.13
CA LEU A 134 3.26 5.45 6.35
C LEU A 134 3.84 4.03 6.42
N LEU A 135 3.90 3.55 7.64
CA LEU A 135 4.22 2.16 7.96
C LEU A 135 2.94 1.44 8.34
N GLU A 136 2.80 0.22 7.85
CA GLU A 136 1.69 -0.67 8.14
C GLU A 136 2.22 -1.91 8.84
N PHE A 137 1.82 -2.09 10.10
CA PHE A 137 2.17 -3.24 10.93
C PHE A 137 0.98 -4.19 10.97
N ARG A 138 1.12 -5.39 10.41
CA ARG A 138 0.08 -6.42 10.41
C ARG A 138 0.48 -7.61 11.28
N ASN A 139 -0.50 -8.21 11.92
CA ASN A 139 -0.35 -9.44 12.68
C ASN A 139 -0.40 -10.72 11.80
N ALA A 140 -0.02 -10.58 10.54
CA ALA A 140 0.03 -11.64 9.55
C ALA A 140 1.18 -11.39 8.57
N ASP A 141 1.78 -12.45 8.05
CA ASP A 141 2.79 -12.41 6.98
C ASP A 141 2.16 -12.56 5.58
N ARG A 142 0.92 -13.04 5.53
CA ARG A 142 0.06 -13.08 4.34
C ARG A 142 -1.31 -12.57 4.74
N PHE A 143 -1.90 -11.75 3.89
CA PHE A 143 -3.22 -11.15 4.10
C PHE A 143 -3.88 -10.88 2.75
N ASP A 144 -5.19 -10.86 2.72
CA ASP A 144 -5.94 -10.60 1.50
C ASP A 144 -6.11 -9.09 1.20
N PHE A 145 -6.65 -8.80 0.05
CA PHE A 145 -7.23 -7.52 -0.31
C PHE A 145 -8.63 -7.75 -0.86
N GLN A 146 -9.64 -7.17 -0.25
CA GLN A 146 -11.01 -7.31 -0.69
C GLN A 146 -11.61 -5.96 -1.07
N PHE A 147 -11.99 -5.80 -2.33
CA PHE A 147 -12.77 -4.63 -2.75
C PHE A 147 -14.13 -4.62 -2.04
N ARG A 148 -14.50 -3.47 -1.46
CA ARG A 148 -15.79 -3.26 -0.80
C ARG A 148 -16.70 -2.32 -1.59
N ALA A 149 -16.16 -1.65 -2.61
CA ALA A 149 -16.89 -0.81 -3.57
C ALA A 149 -16.18 -0.85 -4.93
N ASP A 150 -16.10 -2.04 -5.54
CA ASP A 150 -15.63 -2.21 -6.92
C ASP A 150 -16.76 -1.85 -7.87
N THR A 151 -16.80 -0.59 -8.31
CA THR A 151 -17.86 -0.06 -9.18
C THR A 151 -17.29 0.71 -10.36
N PRO A 152 -17.96 0.70 -11.54
CA PRO A 152 -17.52 1.52 -12.66
C PRO A 152 -17.43 3.02 -12.33
N ALA A 153 -18.30 3.52 -11.43
CA ALA A 153 -18.28 4.91 -11.01
C ALA A 153 -17.01 5.27 -10.22
N PHE A 154 -16.54 4.36 -9.34
CA PHE A 154 -15.28 4.54 -8.64
C PHE A 154 -14.11 4.60 -9.63
N TRP A 155 -13.99 3.61 -10.52
CA TRP A 155 -12.87 3.52 -11.47
C TRP A 155 -12.86 4.66 -12.47
N ARG A 156 -14.03 5.16 -12.90
CA ARG A 156 -14.13 6.36 -13.72
C ARG A 156 -13.53 7.58 -13.02
N LYS A 157 -13.91 7.79 -11.76
CA LYS A 157 -13.35 8.88 -10.95
C LYS A 157 -11.86 8.69 -10.70
N ALA A 158 -11.42 7.47 -10.45
CA ALA A 158 -10.00 7.14 -10.28
C ALA A 158 -9.20 7.49 -11.54
N ALA A 159 -9.70 7.12 -12.72
CA ALA A 159 -9.05 7.47 -13.99
C ALA A 159 -8.95 8.99 -14.20
N ASP A 160 -9.98 9.76 -13.86
CA ASP A 160 -9.96 11.22 -13.95
C ASP A 160 -8.93 11.84 -13.00
N ILE A 161 -8.82 11.31 -11.76
CA ILE A 161 -7.80 11.73 -10.79
C ILE A 161 -6.39 11.39 -11.31
N CYS A 162 -6.18 10.19 -11.83
CA CYS A 162 -4.90 9.78 -12.41
C CYS A 162 -4.49 10.70 -13.56
N ALA A 163 -5.40 10.95 -14.51
CA ALA A 163 -5.15 11.85 -15.64
C ALA A 163 -4.78 13.27 -15.21
N ALA A 164 -5.41 13.78 -14.15
CA ALA A 164 -5.15 15.11 -13.63
C ALA A 164 -3.80 15.23 -12.90
N ASN A 165 -3.27 14.14 -12.34
CA ASN A 165 -2.09 14.17 -11.47
C ASN A 165 -0.87 13.45 -12.05
N GLN A 166 -0.97 12.72 -13.17
CA GLN A 166 0.09 11.81 -13.65
C GLN A 166 1.46 12.49 -13.84
N GLU A 167 1.50 13.72 -14.34
CA GLU A 167 2.76 14.43 -14.55
C GLU A 167 3.37 14.91 -13.23
N GLU A 168 2.53 15.40 -12.30
CA GLU A 168 2.97 15.74 -10.95
C GLU A 168 3.48 14.48 -10.23
N TRP A 169 2.79 13.35 -10.35
CA TRP A 169 3.19 12.10 -9.71
C TRP A 169 4.52 11.54 -10.20
N LYS A 170 4.85 11.69 -11.48
CA LYS A 170 6.16 11.28 -12.02
C LYS A 170 7.32 12.03 -11.39
N MET A 171 7.10 13.29 -11.03
CA MET A 171 8.13 14.20 -10.52
C MET A 171 8.11 14.36 -9.00
N ALA A 172 7.04 13.96 -8.34
CA ALA A 172 6.88 14.17 -6.90
C ALA A 172 7.96 13.41 -6.11
N PRO A 173 8.71 14.08 -5.24
CA PRO A 173 9.56 13.40 -4.26
C PRO A 173 8.70 12.83 -3.12
N PRO A 174 9.20 11.84 -2.37
CA PRO A 174 8.56 11.42 -1.14
C PRO A 174 8.43 12.58 -0.15
N PRO A 175 7.30 12.70 0.58
CA PRO A 175 7.11 13.76 1.55
C PRO A 175 8.18 13.69 2.66
N GLY A 176 8.73 14.86 3.03
CA GLY A 176 9.77 14.93 4.06
C GLY A 176 11.20 14.67 3.59
N ARG A 177 11.44 14.65 2.29
CA ARG A 177 12.79 14.63 1.68
C ARG A 177 13.06 15.87 0.85
#